data_b542ab0c32146eaa59c3285bd2f78201
#
_entry.id   b542ab0c32146eaa59c3285bd2f78201
#
_cell.length_a   1.000
_cell.length_b   1.000
_cell.length_c   1.000
_cell.angle_alpha   90.00
_cell.angle_beta   90.00
_cell.angle_gamma   90.00
#
_symmetry.space_group_name_H-M   'P 1'
#
loop_
_entity.id
_entity.type
_entity.pdbx_description
1 polymer ?
#
loop_
_entity_poly.entity_id
_entity_poly.type
_entity_poly.pdbx_seq_one_letter_code
_entity_poly.pdbx_strand_id
1 'polypeptide(L)'
;MRKEHDFLGELEVADELYYGVQTIRALENFHITGKHLDQDFIKALAMVKKASALANMKTGRLNVSIGKAIVQAADEVIEGQFADQFPVDPIQGGAGTSVNMNMNEVLANRACEILGHPKGSYDIVSPNNHCNMAQSTNDAFPTAIKVCAILKSKPLLEALQRLVDELEKKADEYSEILKMGRTHLQDAVPITLGQEMGAYASGVRRGIKRIKSAVEGAHVINMGATAVGTGLNAEPGYIHDVAYELSEVVGEPFYTAENLIDATNNTDIFADISSGLKVTALVLIKMANDFRLMASGPRCGIGELKLPARQPGSSIMPGKVNPVIAEVLNQVCYQVIGNDLTITLAVENGQFELNVMEPVLAYNLFNNLCYLKNGVNTFVDKLLIDLEVDREQCEYWLNRSVGIVTALLPHLGYETASSLAKEAYTTGRAIRDIILEKGLLTEDEINHILSPKEMTRPGIAGANLLKQKGN
;
A
#
# COMPACT_ATOMS: atom_id res chain seq x y z
N MET A 1 8.06 -42.56 -10.71
CA MET A 1 9.24 -41.65 -10.97
C MET A 1 9.46 -41.57 -12.47
N ARG A 2 9.54 -40.39 -13.03
CA ARG A 2 9.96 -40.14 -14.40
C ARG A 2 11.36 -39.53 -14.44
N LYS A 3 12.10 -39.79 -15.50
CA LYS A 3 13.42 -39.15 -15.71
C LYS A 3 13.27 -37.91 -16.55
N GLU A 4 13.79 -36.83 -16.05
CA GLU A 4 13.91 -35.56 -16.82
C GLU A 4 15.37 -35.13 -16.88
N HIS A 5 15.73 -34.36 -17.87
CA HIS A 5 17.10 -33.87 -18.05
C HIS A 5 17.15 -32.39 -18.41
N ASP A 6 18.20 -31.74 -17.99
CA ASP A 6 18.61 -30.42 -18.41
C ASP A 6 20.10 -30.42 -18.83
N PHE A 7 20.68 -29.22 -19.03
CA PHE A 7 22.09 -29.09 -19.40
C PHE A 7 23.07 -29.71 -18.35
N LEU A 8 22.65 -29.80 -17.08
CA LEU A 8 23.49 -30.34 -15.99
C LEU A 8 23.35 -31.84 -15.80
N GLY A 9 22.43 -32.52 -16.53
CA GLY A 9 22.23 -33.95 -16.46
C GLY A 9 20.82 -34.38 -16.07
N GLU A 10 20.64 -35.68 -15.81
CA GLU A 10 19.35 -36.29 -15.51
C GLU A 10 19.05 -36.22 -14.00
N LEU A 11 17.75 -36.07 -13.66
CA LEU A 11 17.18 -36.26 -12.34
C LEU A 11 15.90 -37.07 -12.40
N GLU A 12 15.60 -37.76 -11.31
CA GLU A 12 14.31 -38.44 -11.10
C GLU A 12 13.28 -37.46 -10.51
N VAL A 13 12.12 -37.36 -11.14
CA VAL A 13 11.00 -36.52 -10.72
C VAL A 13 9.82 -37.40 -10.37
N ALA A 14 9.15 -37.15 -9.27
CA ALA A 14 7.96 -37.89 -8.88
C ALA A 14 6.82 -37.67 -9.89
N ASP A 15 6.09 -38.71 -10.24
CA ASP A 15 5.09 -38.68 -11.31
C ASP A 15 3.89 -37.76 -10.99
N GLU A 16 3.58 -37.54 -9.73
CA GLU A 16 2.52 -36.65 -9.26
C GLU A 16 2.86 -35.17 -9.49
N LEU A 17 4.14 -34.80 -9.52
CA LEU A 17 4.58 -33.41 -9.65
C LEU A 17 4.40 -32.88 -11.09
N TYR A 18 4.00 -31.60 -11.21
CA TYR A 18 3.94 -30.89 -12.49
C TYR A 18 5.20 -30.08 -12.76
N TYR A 19 5.97 -29.71 -11.75
CA TYR A 19 7.29 -29.13 -11.96
C TYR A 19 8.33 -30.20 -12.31
N GLY A 20 9.46 -29.80 -12.85
CA GLY A 20 10.48 -30.69 -13.39
C GLY A 20 11.86 -30.48 -12.79
N VAL A 21 12.86 -30.91 -13.56
CA VAL A 21 14.26 -30.96 -13.14
C VAL A 21 14.83 -29.61 -12.73
N GLN A 22 14.49 -28.51 -13.40
CA GLN A 22 15.06 -27.21 -13.07
C GLN A 22 14.47 -26.68 -11.75
N THR A 23 13.20 -26.92 -11.48
CA THR A 23 12.58 -26.58 -10.19
C THR A 23 13.21 -27.39 -9.05
N ILE A 24 13.47 -28.69 -9.24
CA ILE A 24 14.14 -29.52 -8.22
C ILE A 24 15.52 -28.95 -7.88
N ARG A 25 16.32 -28.58 -8.87
CA ARG A 25 17.63 -27.93 -8.63
C ARG A 25 17.50 -26.61 -7.88
N ALA A 26 16.46 -25.81 -8.19
CA ALA A 26 16.22 -24.57 -7.46
C ALA A 26 15.86 -24.80 -5.99
N LEU A 27 15.10 -25.85 -5.72
CA LEU A 27 14.76 -26.27 -4.35
C LEU A 27 15.99 -26.73 -3.58
N GLU A 28 16.92 -27.42 -4.23
CA GLU A 28 18.19 -27.82 -3.60
C GLU A 28 19.08 -26.62 -3.28
N ASN A 29 19.05 -25.55 -4.12
CA ASN A 29 19.92 -24.41 -3.99
C ASN A 29 19.44 -23.33 -3.02
N PHE A 30 18.12 -23.12 -2.92
CA PHE A 30 17.56 -21.93 -2.25
C PHE A 30 16.59 -22.31 -1.13
N HIS A 31 17.11 -22.33 0.11
CA HIS A 31 16.34 -22.46 1.36
C HIS A 31 16.56 -21.21 2.22
N ILE A 32 15.99 -20.06 1.77
CA ILE A 32 16.33 -18.75 2.34
C ILE A 32 15.24 -18.29 3.31
N THR A 33 14.00 -18.17 2.84
CA THR A 33 12.89 -17.63 3.64
C THR A 33 12.01 -18.72 4.26
N GLY A 34 11.98 -19.92 3.68
CA GLY A 34 11.05 -20.98 4.01
C GLY A 34 9.59 -20.65 3.62
N LYS A 35 9.39 -19.68 2.76
CA LYS A 35 8.07 -19.27 2.26
C LYS A 35 7.90 -19.69 0.81
N HIS A 36 6.64 -19.78 0.40
CA HIS A 36 6.26 -19.96 -1.01
C HIS A 36 6.08 -18.61 -1.71
N LEU A 37 6.02 -18.65 -3.04
CA LEU A 37 5.70 -17.51 -3.87
C LEU A 37 4.30 -16.95 -3.55
N ASP A 38 4.14 -15.66 -3.76
CA ASP A 38 2.82 -15.01 -3.67
C ASP A 38 1.89 -15.57 -4.75
N GLN A 39 0.67 -15.97 -4.38
CA GLN A 39 -0.27 -16.61 -5.29
C GLN A 39 -0.75 -15.66 -6.40
N ASP A 40 -0.87 -14.36 -6.12
CA ASP A 40 -1.23 -13.37 -7.14
C ASP A 40 -0.08 -13.18 -8.14
N PHE A 41 1.17 -13.35 -7.70
CA PHE A 41 2.33 -13.33 -8.59
C PHE A 41 2.40 -14.56 -9.50
N ILE A 42 2.08 -15.75 -8.97
CA ILE A 42 1.96 -16.96 -9.80
C ILE A 42 0.90 -16.77 -10.88
N LYS A 43 -0.27 -16.23 -10.53
CA LYS A 43 -1.33 -15.90 -11.49
C LYS A 43 -0.87 -14.87 -12.53
N ALA A 44 -0.19 -13.81 -12.10
CA ALA A 44 0.33 -12.79 -13.01
C ALA A 44 1.34 -13.38 -14.01
N LEU A 45 2.24 -14.27 -13.57
CA LEU A 45 3.18 -14.93 -14.48
C LEU A 45 2.46 -15.88 -15.44
N ALA A 46 1.42 -16.60 -14.99
CA ALA A 46 0.61 -17.43 -15.87
C ALA A 46 -0.13 -16.59 -16.93
N MET A 47 -0.61 -15.38 -16.57
CA MET A 47 -1.21 -14.43 -17.54
C MET A 47 -0.19 -13.99 -18.59
N VAL A 48 1.05 -13.73 -18.21
CA VAL A 48 2.14 -13.41 -19.16
C VAL A 48 2.41 -14.58 -20.09
N LYS A 49 2.47 -15.81 -19.56
CA LYS A 49 2.67 -17.03 -20.38
C LYS A 49 1.51 -17.27 -21.34
N LYS A 50 0.27 -17.07 -20.90
CA LYS A 50 -0.92 -17.15 -21.75
C LYS A 50 -0.86 -16.15 -22.90
N ALA A 51 -0.58 -14.88 -22.62
CA ALA A 51 -0.44 -13.82 -23.62
C ALA A 51 0.67 -14.14 -24.62
N SER A 52 1.81 -14.63 -24.14
CA SER A 52 2.93 -15.04 -25.00
C SER A 52 2.58 -16.21 -25.93
N ALA A 53 1.83 -17.21 -25.43
CA ALA A 53 1.37 -18.32 -26.25
C ALA A 53 0.39 -17.85 -27.35
N LEU A 54 -0.54 -16.94 -27.00
CA LEU A 54 -1.48 -16.35 -27.96
C LEU A 54 -0.75 -15.58 -29.06
N ALA A 55 0.20 -14.71 -28.71
CA ALA A 55 0.99 -13.95 -29.66
C ALA A 55 1.84 -14.86 -30.57
N ASN A 56 2.48 -15.90 -30.02
CA ASN A 56 3.27 -16.86 -30.80
C ASN A 56 2.42 -17.73 -31.75
N MET A 57 1.16 -18.01 -31.38
CA MET A 57 0.23 -18.67 -32.32
C MET A 57 -0.13 -17.74 -33.49
N LYS A 58 -0.34 -16.45 -33.26
CA LYS A 58 -0.63 -15.44 -34.30
C LYS A 58 0.53 -15.30 -35.30
N THR A 59 1.77 -15.34 -34.85
CA THR A 59 2.95 -15.30 -35.73
C THR A 59 3.16 -16.62 -36.52
N GLY A 60 2.42 -17.67 -36.17
CA GLY A 60 2.60 -19.00 -36.77
C GLY A 60 3.83 -19.77 -36.27
N ARG A 61 4.57 -19.25 -35.28
CA ARG A 61 5.75 -19.92 -34.70
C ARG A 61 5.35 -21.05 -33.75
N LEU A 62 4.29 -20.88 -32.98
CA LEU A 62 3.76 -21.90 -32.08
C LEU A 62 2.63 -22.66 -32.75
N ASN A 63 2.73 -23.98 -32.80
CA ASN A 63 1.65 -24.84 -33.31
C ASN A 63 0.36 -24.57 -32.54
N VAL A 64 -0.75 -24.41 -33.24
CA VAL A 64 -2.05 -24.03 -32.67
C VAL A 64 -2.56 -25.03 -31.64
N SER A 65 -2.34 -26.35 -31.84
CA SER A 65 -2.76 -27.38 -30.87
C SER A 65 -1.97 -27.28 -29.58
N ILE A 66 -0.64 -27.15 -29.67
CA ILE A 66 0.26 -26.97 -28.53
C ILE A 66 -0.08 -25.65 -27.82
N GLY A 67 -0.22 -24.56 -28.56
CA GLY A 67 -0.53 -23.25 -28.00
C GLY A 67 -1.84 -23.24 -27.22
N LYS A 68 -2.90 -23.86 -27.76
CA LYS A 68 -4.19 -24.00 -27.05
C LYS A 68 -4.05 -24.82 -25.76
N ALA A 69 -3.26 -25.89 -25.76
CA ALA A 69 -3.01 -26.66 -24.54
C ALA A 69 -2.24 -25.86 -23.49
N ILE A 70 -1.26 -25.04 -23.89
CA ILE A 70 -0.53 -24.12 -22.98
C ILE A 70 -1.49 -23.05 -22.44
N VAL A 71 -2.33 -22.46 -23.26
CA VAL A 71 -3.34 -21.46 -22.85
C VAL A 71 -4.29 -22.06 -21.81
N GLN A 72 -4.81 -23.26 -22.06
CA GLN A 72 -5.69 -23.94 -21.11
C GLN A 72 -4.95 -24.24 -19.79
N ALA A 73 -3.71 -24.73 -19.83
CA ALA A 73 -2.92 -24.96 -18.64
C ALA A 73 -2.67 -23.66 -17.84
N ALA A 74 -2.43 -22.53 -18.54
CA ALA A 74 -2.29 -21.23 -17.91
C ALA A 74 -3.59 -20.76 -17.27
N ASP A 75 -4.74 -20.98 -17.90
CA ASP A 75 -6.06 -20.65 -17.32
C ASP A 75 -6.31 -21.43 -16.02
N GLU A 76 -6.00 -22.72 -15.98
CA GLU A 76 -6.11 -23.54 -14.77
C GLU A 76 -5.22 -23.00 -13.62
N VAL A 77 -4.01 -22.49 -13.92
CA VAL A 77 -3.15 -21.83 -12.91
C VAL A 77 -3.74 -20.49 -12.46
N ILE A 78 -4.26 -19.67 -13.39
CA ILE A 78 -4.91 -18.40 -13.07
C ILE A 78 -6.12 -18.61 -12.16
N GLU A 79 -6.88 -19.66 -12.36
CA GLU A 79 -8.00 -20.06 -11.51
C GLU A 79 -7.58 -20.58 -10.12
N GLY A 80 -6.28 -20.76 -9.89
CA GLY A 80 -5.71 -21.18 -8.60
C GLY A 80 -5.49 -22.68 -8.46
N GLN A 81 -5.59 -23.45 -9.55
CA GLN A 81 -5.17 -24.83 -9.58
C GLN A 81 -3.64 -24.92 -9.50
N PHE A 82 -3.12 -26.06 -9.08
CA PHE A 82 -1.67 -26.30 -8.98
C PHE A 82 -0.90 -25.35 -8.03
N ALA A 83 -1.56 -24.71 -7.06
CA ALA A 83 -0.92 -23.76 -6.15
C ALA A 83 0.28 -24.34 -5.39
N ASP A 84 0.26 -25.64 -5.10
CA ASP A 84 1.32 -26.42 -4.45
C ASP A 84 2.49 -26.79 -5.38
N GLN A 85 2.36 -26.55 -6.68
CA GLN A 85 3.38 -26.84 -7.69
C GLN A 85 4.39 -25.70 -7.93
N PHE A 86 4.33 -24.64 -7.09
CA PHE A 86 5.24 -23.50 -7.12
C PHE A 86 6.01 -23.35 -5.79
N PRO A 87 6.85 -24.35 -5.44
CA PRO A 87 7.48 -24.43 -4.12
C PRO A 87 8.78 -23.61 -3.99
N VAL A 88 9.27 -22.96 -5.06
CA VAL A 88 10.54 -22.23 -5.03
C VAL A 88 10.50 -21.05 -4.06
N ASP A 89 11.64 -20.81 -3.37
CA ASP A 89 11.77 -19.70 -2.41
C ASP A 89 11.67 -18.36 -3.14
N PRO A 90 10.95 -17.36 -2.59
CA PRO A 90 10.81 -16.06 -3.22
C PRO A 90 12.12 -15.25 -3.28
N ILE A 91 13.11 -15.54 -2.42
CA ILE A 91 14.44 -14.93 -2.48
C ILE A 91 15.44 -15.94 -3.06
N GLN A 92 15.87 -15.67 -4.28
CA GLN A 92 16.70 -16.56 -5.06
C GLN A 92 17.65 -15.80 -5.99
N GLY A 93 18.79 -16.38 -6.32
CA GLY A 93 19.67 -15.88 -7.37
C GLY A 93 19.16 -16.19 -8.78
N GLY A 94 19.69 -15.52 -9.80
CA GLY A 94 19.38 -15.81 -11.20
C GLY A 94 18.22 -14.99 -11.79
N ALA A 95 17.95 -13.80 -11.28
CA ALA A 95 16.97 -12.85 -11.81
C ALA A 95 15.52 -13.42 -11.94
N GLY A 96 15.18 -14.44 -11.15
CA GLY A 96 13.86 -15.09 -11.22
C GLY A 96 13.80 -16.27 -12.20
N THR A 97 14.91 -16.75 -12.73
CA THR A 97 14.93 -17.89 -13.67
C THR A 97 14.29 -19.14 -13.08
N SER A 98 14.52 -19.44 -11.79
CA SER A 98 13.91 -20.59 -11.12
C SER A 98 12.38 -20.50 -11.13
N VAL A 99 11.80 -19.32 -10.89
CA VAL A 99 10.34 -19.10 -10.94
C VAL A 99 9.83 -19.21 -12.38
N ASN A 100 10.52 -18.58 -13.33
CA ASN A 100 10.14 -18.64 -14.75
C ASN A 100 10.12 -20.08 -15.26
N MET A 101 11.15 -20.87 -14.93
CA MET A 101 11.23 -22.27 -15.35
C MET A 101 10.25 -23.17 -14.59
N ASN A 102 10.00 -22.91 -13.31
CA ASN A 102 8.94 -23.60 -12.57
C ASN A 102 7.59 -23.46 -13.26
N MET A 103 7.23 -22.23 -13.67
CA MET A 103 6.01 -21.99 -14.45
C MET A 103 6.03 -22.73 -15.79
N ASN A 104 7.14 -22.65 -16.54
CA ASN A 104 7.27 -23.30 -17.84
C ASN A 104 7.14 -24.83 -17.72
N GLU A 105 7.72 -25.44 -16.70
CA GLU A 105 7.65 -26.88 -16.44
C GLU A 105 6.22 -27.33 -16.07
N VAL A 106 5.54 -26.57 -15.20
CA VAL A 106 4.13 -26.84 -14.82
C VAL A 106 3.21 -26.75 -16.05
N LEU A 107 3.34 -25.68 -16.84
CA LEU A 107 2.53 -25.50 -18.04
C LEU A 107 2.81 -26.58 -19.10
N ALA A 108 4.08 -26.95 -19.32
CA ALA A 108 4.45 -27.96 -20.29
C ALA A 108 3.90 -29.35 -19.90
N ASN A 109 4.07 -29.75 -18.65
CA ASN A 109 3.55 -31.02 -18.16
C ASN A 109 2.03 -31.09 -18.20
N ARG A 110 1.34 -30.00 -17.83
CA ARG A 110 -0.12 -29.96 -17.93
C ARG A 110 -0.60 -29.96 -19.38
N ALA A 111 0.08 -29.24 -20.26
CA ALA A 111 -0.24 -29.23 -21.70
C ALA A 111 0.00 -30.61 -22.35
N CYS A 112 1.03 -31.37 -21.93
CA CYS A 112 1.20 -32.76 -22.36
C CYS A 112 -0.01 -33.61 -21.99
N GLU A 113 -0.51 -33.54 -20.74
CA GLU A 113 -1.70 -34.29 -20.32
C GLU A 113 -2.95 -33.90 -21.10
N ILE A 114 -3.18 -32.58 -21.35
CA ILE A 114 -4.29 -32.08 -22.16
C ILE A 114 -4.26 -32.67 -23.58
N LEU A 115 -3.05 -32.89 -24.11
CA LEU A 115 -2.85 -33.50 -25.44
C LEU A 115 -2.84 -35.04 -25.41
N GLY A 116 -3.07 -35.66 -24.24
CA GLY A 116 -3.13 -37.13 -24.08
C GLY A 116 -1.78 -37.80 -23.94
N HIS A 117 -0.73 -37.09 -23.57
CA HIS A 117 0.61 -37.58 -23.35
C HIS A 117 0.98 -37.56 -21.86
N PRO A 118 1.88 -38.43 -21.39
CA PRO A 118 2.35 -38.38 -19.99
C PRO A 118 3.20 -37.13 -19.72
N LYS A 119 3.27 -36.75 -18.45
CA LYS A 119 4.19 -35.67 -17.98
C LYS A 119 5.63 -36.04 -18.32
N GLY A 120 6.48 -35.08 -18.64
CA GLY A 120 7.84 -35.28 -19.11
C GLY A 120 7.99 -35.52 -20.61
N SER A 121 6.88 -35.58 -21.39
CA SER A 121 6.93 -35.70 -22.87
C SER A 121 7.35 -34.38 -23.53
N TYR A 122 8.58 -33.94 -23.26
CA TYR A 122 9.08 -32.63 -23.71
C TYR A 122 9.42 -32.57 -25.21
N ASP A 123 9.36 -33.69 -25.89
CA ASP A 123 9.31 -33.79 -27.37
C ASP A 123 7.95 -33.32 -27.94
N ILE A 124 6.87 -33.39 -27.14
CA ILE A 124 5.53 -32.90 -27.51
C ILE A 124 5.36 -31.46 -27.06
N VAL A 125 5.50 -31.16 -25.75
CA VAL A 125 5.45 -29.79 -25.23
C VAL A 125 6.67 -29.53 -24.34
N SER A 126 7.63 -28.78 -24.88
CA SER A 126 8.86 -28.42 -24.18
C SER A 126 8.68 -27.14 -23.33
N PRO A 127 9.15 -27.14 -22.06
CA PRO A 127 9.20 -25.91 -21.25
C PRO A 127 9.98 -24.78 -21.93
N ASN A 128 11.11 -25.10 -22.55
CA ASN A 128 11.99 -24.13 -23.18
C ASN A 128 11.53 -23.72 -24.60
N ASN A 129 11.18 -24.69 -25.45
CA ASN A 129 10.93 -24.43 -26.87
C ASN A 129 9.50 -23.95 -27.15
N HIS A 130 8.53 -24.29 -26.28
CA HIS A 130 7.13 -23.95 -26.47
C HIS A 130 6.63 -22.95 -25.40
N CYS A 131 6.70 -23.27 -24.09
CA CYS A 131 6.20 -22.41 -23.04
C CYS A 131 7.02 -21.11 -22.89
N ASN A 132 8.32 -21.16 -23.18
CA ASN A 132 9.24 -20.00 -23.13
C ASN A 132 9.55 -19.42 -24.51
N MET A 133 8.84 -19.79 -25.57
CA MET A 133 9.08 -19.34 -26.95
C MET A 133 9.06 -17.82 -27.04
N ALA A 134 10.08 -17.23 -27.71
CA ALA A 134 10.28 -15.78 -27.87
C ALA A 134 10.42 -14.98 -26.56
N GLN A 135 10.77 -15.64 -25.47
CA GLN A 135 10.90 -15.02 -24.13
C GLN A 135 12.28 -15.28 -23.54
N SER A 136 12.66 -14.42 -22.62
CA SER A 136 13.67 -14.65 -21.59
C SER A 136 12.99 -14.52 -20.21
N THR A 137 13.64 -14.99 -19.15
CA THR A 137 13.27 -14.57 -17.78
C THR A 137 13.33 -13.05 -17.67
N ASN A 138 14.27 -12.42 -18.37
CA ASN A 138 14.59 -10.99 -18.30
C ASN A 138 13.45 -10.08 -18.80
N ASP A 139 12.52 -10.59 -19.57
CA ASP A 139 11.31 -9.85 -20.00
C ASP A 139 10.03 -10.38 -19.34
N ALA A 140 9.89 -11.70 -19.18
CA ALA A 140 8.68 -12.31 -18.62
C ALA A 140 8.54 -12.08 -17.10
N PHE A 141 9.64 -12.13 -16.34
CA PHE A 141 9.62 -12.00 -14.88
C PHE A 141 9.29 -10.56 -14.43
N PRO A 142 9.98 -9.49 -14.89
CA PRO A 142 9.63 -8.12 -14.54
C PRO A 142 8.25 -7.72 -15.03
N THR A 143 7.81 -8.21 -16.19
CA THR A 143 6.43 -8.00 -16.66
C THR A 143 5.43 -8.62 -15.70
N ALA A 144 5.65 -9.83 -15.21
CA ALA A 144 4.79 -10.45 -14.22
C ALA A 144 4.77 -9.68 -12.89
N ILE A 145 5.92 -9.09 -12.46
CA ILE A 145 5.95 -8.20 -11.29
C ILE A 145 5.06 -6.99 -11.51
N LYS A 146 5.12 -6.35 -12.68
CA LYS A 146 4.30 -5.19 -13.04
C LYS A 146 2.80 -5.54 -13.02
N VAL A 147 2.42 -6.64 -13.67
CA VAL A 147 1.02 -7.15 -13.65
C VAL A 147 0.55 -7.38 -12.21
N CYS A 148 1.32 -8.09 -11.40
CA CYS A 148 0.99 -8.37 -10.01
C CYS A 148 0.86 -7.08 -9.18
N ALA A 149 1.77 -6.11 -9.35
CA ALA A 149 1.73 -4.83 -8.66
C ALA A 149 0.47 -4.02 -9.02
N ILE A 150 0.09 -3.97 -10.30
CA ILE A 150 -1.15 -3.33 -10.74
C ILE A 150 -2.35 -3.99 -10.08
N LEU A 151 -2.48 -5.32 -10.16
CA LEU A 151 -3.61 -6.06 -9.59
C LEU A 151 -3.70 -5.92 -8.07
N LYS A 152 -2.57 -6.00 -7.35
CA LYS A 152 -2.53 -5.84 -5.88
C LYS A 152 -2.75 -4.38 -5.43
N SER A 153 -2.48 -3.41 -6.28
CA SER A 153 -2.71 -2.00 -5.94
C SER A 153 -4.20 -1.65 -5.87
N LYS A 154 -5.06 -2.31 -6.66
CA LYS A 154 -6.50 -2.04 -6.70
C LYS A 154 -7.17 -2.19 -5.33
N PRO A 155 -7.09 -3.37 -4.65
CA PRO A 155 -7.71 -3.52 -3.34
C PRO A 155 -7.04 -2.67 -2.24
N LEU A 156 -5.77 -2.25 -2.40
CA LEU A 156 -5.17 -1.27 -1.51
C LEU A 156 -5.78 0.13 -1.71
N LEU A 157 -5.96 0.56 -2.96
CA LEU A 157 -6.58 1.84 -3.27
C LEU A 157 -8.03 1.90 -2.81
N GLU A 158 -8.77 0.80 -2.90
CA GLU A 158 -10.12 0.66 -2.34
C GLU A 158 -10.11 0.79 -0.81
N ALA A 159 -9.18 0.13 -0.13
CA ALA A 159 -9.02 0.23 1.32
C ALA A 159 -8.68 1.66 1.77
N LEU A 160 -7.78 2.35 1.06
CA LEU A 160 -7.44 3.74 1.33
C LEU A 160 -8.61 4.70 1.05
N GLN A 161 -9.39 4.46 0.00
CA GLN A 161 -10.59 5.25 -0.28
C GLN A 161 -11.63 5.06 0.83
N ARG A 162 -11.86 3.83 1.27
CA ARG A 162 -12.74 3.53 2.40
C ARG A 162 -12.29 4.23 3.70
N LEU A 163 -10.97 4.32 3.94
CA LEU A 163 -10.42 5.10 5.06
C LEU A 163 -10.75 6.59 4.92
N VAL A 164 -10.62 7.14 3.71
CA VAL A 164 -11.01 8.54 3.44
C VAL A 164 -12.48 8.77 3.74
N ASP A 165 -13.36 7.90 3.23
CA ASP A 165 -14.80 8.04 3.37
C ASP A 165 -15.24 8.00 4.85
N GLU A 166 -14.68 7.10 5.66
CA GLU A 166 -14.97 7.03 7.09
C GLU A 166 -14.39 8.22 7.87
N LEU A 167 -13.21 8.73 7.49
CA LEU A 167 -12.65 9.94 8.10
C LEU A 167 -13.50 11.18 7.78
N GLU A 168 -14.04 11.30 6.57
CA GLU A 168 -14.94 12.38 6.18
C GLU A 168 -16.29 12.30 6.93
N LYS A 169 -16.84 11.10 7.06
CA LYS A 169 -18.02 10.87 7.87
C LYS A 169 -17.79 11.29 9.33
N LYS A 170 -16.63 10.95 9.92
CA LYS A 170 -16.26 11.42 11.25
C LYS A 170 -15.99 12.92 11.30
N ALA A 171 -15.49 13.51 10.21
CA ALA A 171 -15.32 14.96 10.12
C ALA A 171 -16.67 15.70 10.20
N ASP A 172 -17.68 15.19 9.52
CA ASP A 172 -19.05 15.74 9.58
C ASP A 172 -19.69 15.52 10.95
N GLU A 173 -19.58 14.30 11.51
CA GLU A 173 -20.13 13.94 12.83
C GLU A 173 -19.55 14.81 13.96
N TYR A 174 -18.27 15.18 13.87
CA TYR A 174 -17.54 15.93 14.89
C TYR A 174 -17.32 17.40 14.53
N SER A 175 -18.03 17.92 13.53
CA SER A 175 -17.86 19.29 13.01
C SER A 175 -18.08 20.39 14.06
N GLU A 176 -18.94 20.16 15.04
CA GLU A 176 -19.26 21.12 16.11
C GLU A 176 -18.52 20.81 17.43
N ILE A 177 -17.64 19.81 17.48
CA ILE A 177 -16.91 19.47 18.70
C ILE A 177 -15.62 20.27 18.76
N LEU A 178 -15.63 21.31 19.60
CA LEU A 178 -14.42 22.06 19.89
C LEU A 178 -13.45 21.28 20.76
N LYS A 179 -12.17 21.40 20.45
CA LYS A 179 -11.07 20.92 21.28
C LYS A 179 -9.91 21.93 21.24
N MET A 180 -8.96 21.78 22.15
CA MET A 180 -7.73 22.54 22.10
C MET A 180 -6.79 21.97 21.02
N GLY A 181 -6.47 22.79 20.02
CA GLY A 181 -5.41 22.48 19.06
C GLY A 181 -4.02 22.57 19.74
N ARG A 182 -3.11 21.70 19.34
CA ARG A 182 -1.76 21.61 19.95
C ARG A 182 -0.69 21.72 18.87
N THR A 183 0.32 22.54 19.16
CA THR A 183 1.59 22.62 18.40
C THR A 183 2.74 22.38 19.38
N HIS A 184 3.75 21.61 19.01
CA HIS A 184 4.81 21.16 19.92
C HIS A 184 4.27 20.42 21.16
N LEU A 185 3.12 19.78 21.06
CA LEU A 185 2.34 19.20 22.15
C LEU A 185 1.91 20.23 23.23
N GLN A 186 2.03 21.52 22.94
CA GLN A 186 1.58 22.61 23.78
C GLN A 186 0.25 23.16 23.28
N ASP A 187 -0.54 23.72 24.20
CA ASP A 187 -1.79 24.39 23.86
C ASP A 187 -1.57 25.50 22.84
N ALA A 188 -2.39 25.54 21.82
CA ALA A 188 -2.33 26.56 20.77
C ALA A 188 -3.66 27.33 20.71
N VAL A 189 -4.46 27.09 19.69
CA VAL A 189 -5.76 27.73 19.49
C VAL A 189 -6.84 26.64 19.28
N PRO A 190 -8.13 26.96 19.51
CA PRO A 190 -9.20 26.03 19.29
C PRO A 190 -9.29 25.55 17.83
N ILE A 191 -9.69 24.30 17.67
CA ILE A 191 -9.99 23.64 16.42
C ILE A 191 -11.22 22.75 16.65
N THR A 192 -11.98 22.41 15.60
CA THR A 192 -12.95 21.33 15.75
C THR A 192 -12.31 19.97 15.51
N LEU A 193 -12.77 18.94 16.21
CA LEU A 193 -12.30 17.57 15.97
C LEU A 193 -12.64 17.14 14.53
N GLY A 194 -13.77 17.64 13.98
CA GLY A 194 -14.12 17.41 12.58
C GLY A 194 -13.09 17.96 11.59
N GLN A 195 -12.54 19.16 11.84
CA GLN A 195 -11.45 19.72 11.02
C GLN A 195 -10.18 18.86 11.08
N GLU A 196 -9.87 18.29 12.23
CA GLU A 196 -8.73 17.39 12.43
C GLU A 196 -8.93 16.08 11.66
N MET A 197 -10.13 15.46 11.72
CA MET A 197 -10.46 14.26 10.92
C MET A 197 -10.38 14.54 9.41
N GLY A 198 -10.91 15.67 8.94
CA GLY A 198 -10.81 16.12 7.55
C GLY A 198 -9.36 16.33 7.07
N ALA A 199 -8.48 16.79 7.96
CA ALA A 199 -7.06 16.92 7.66
C ALA A 199 -6.38 15.56 7.44
N TYR A 200 -6.72 14.53 8.23
CA TYR A 200 -6.26 13.16 8.01
C TYR A 200 -6.77 12.60 6.68
N ALA A 201 -8.06 12.77 6.38
CA ALA A 201 -8.64 12.36 5.09
C ALA A 201 -7.89 12.98 3.90
N SER A 202 -7.57 14.27 3.98
CA SER A 202 -6.79 14.99 2.96
C SER A 202 -5.39 14.41 2.77
N GLY A 203 -4.74 13.98 3.86
CA GLY A 203 -3.45 13.31 3.82
C GLY A 203 -3.51 11.98 3.08
N VAL A 204 -4.49 11.14 3.39
CA VAL A 204 -4.71 9.83 2.76
C VAL A 204 -5.05 9.99 1.27
N ARG A 205 -5.89 10.97 0.90
CA ARG A 205 -6.22 11.28 -0.50
C ARG A 205 -4.97 11.60 -1.35
N ARG A 206 -4.01 12.33 -0.79
CA ARG A 206 -2.71 12.54 -1.46
C ARG A 206 -1.92 11.25 -1.63
N GLY A 207 -2.03 10.33 -0.67
CA GLY A 207 -1.45 8.97 -0.77
C GLY A 207 -2.03 8.18 -1.94
N ILE A 208 -3.36 8.14 -2.05
CA ILE A 208 -4.07 7.49 -3.17
C ILE A 208 -3.57 8.03 -4.53
N LYS A 209 -3.49 9.37 -4.66
CA LYS A 209 -3.01 9.99 -5.90
C LYS A 209 -1.58 9.58 -6.24
N ARG A 210 -0.67 9.53 -5.25
CA ARG A 210 0.73 9.11 -5.47
C ARG A 210 0.82 7.66 -5.94
N ILE A 211 0.12 6.75 -5.26
CA ILE A 211 0.14 5.34 -5.62
C ILE A 211 -0.43 5.13 -7.03
N LYS A 212 -1.58 5.75 -7.35
CA LYS A 212 -2.15 5.68 -8.71
C LYS A 212 -1.17 6.16 -9.77
N SER A 213 -0.54 7.32 -9.55
CA SER A 213 0.42 7.88 -10.51
C SER A 213 1.67 7.02 -10.68
N ALA A 214 2.16 6.39 -9.61
CA ALA A 214 3.32 5.51 -9.70
C ALA A 214 2.98 4.19 -10.41
N VAL A 215 1.83 3.59 -10.09
CA VAL A 215 1.39 2.32 -10.71
C VAL A 215 1.11 2.48 -12.21
N GLU A 216 0.74 3.67 -12.68
CA GLU A 216 0.51 3.96 -14.11
C GLU A 216 1.74 3.61 -14.95
N GLY A 217 2.95 3.87 -14.45
CA GLY A 217 4.20 3.52 -15.16
C GLY A 217 4.41 2.00 -15.32
N ALA A 218 3.78 1.17 -14.50
CA ALA A 218 3.90 -0.28 -14.61
C ALA A 218 3.16 -0.88 -15.83
N HIS A 219 2.34 -0.10 -16.51
CA HIS A 219 1.70 -0.54 -17.77
C HIS A 219 2.67 -0.58 -18.96
N VAL A 220 3.87 0.00 -18.83
CA VAL A 220 4.93 -0.09 -19.83
C VAL A 220 5.79 -1.32 -19.55
N ILE A 221 5.83 -2.27 -20.50
CA ILE A 221 6.47 -3.58 -20.35
C ILE A 221 7.58 -3.80 -21.37
N ASN A 222 8.47 -4.74 -21.06
CA ASN A 222 9.58 -5.11 -21.94
C ASN A 222 9.41 -6.49 -22.62
N MET A 223 8.18 -7.02 -22.71
CA MET A 223 7.96 -8.29 -23.42
C MET A 223 8.41 -8.22 -24.86
N GLY A 224 9.14 -9.26 -25.29
CA GLY A 224 9.80 -9.32 -26.58
C GLY A 224 11.22 -8.75 -26.59
N ALA A 225 11.70 -8.18 -25.49
CA ALA A 225 13.07 -7.75 -25.32
C ALA A 225 14.07 -8.92 -25.38
N THR A 226 13.63 -10.07 -24.93
CA THR A 226 14.45 -11.27 -24.74
C THR A 226 15.61 -11.06 -23.77
N ALA A 227 16.85 -11.47 -24.11
CA ALA A 227 17.93 -11.54 -23.15
C ALA A 227 18.47 -10.17 -22.68
N VAL A 228 18.59 -9.20 -23.59
CA VAL A 228 19.28 -7.90 -23.34
C VAL A 228 18.53 -6.70 -23.95
N GLY A 229 17.29 -6.89 -24.39
CA GLY A 229 16.50 -5.80 -24.96
C GLY A 229 16.58 -5.67 -26.48
N THR A 230 17.34 -6.52 -27.18
CA THR A 230 17.48 -6.44 -28.64
C THR A 230 16.40 -7.21 -29.41
N GLY A 231 15.59 -8.02 -28.73
CA GLY A 231 14.55 -8.85 -29.34
C GLY A 231 15.09 -10.02 -30.16
N LEU A 232 16.35 -10.43 -29.93
CA LEU A 232 16.93 -11.56 -30.63
C LEU A 232 16.12 -12.84 -30.36
N ASN A 233 15.77 -13.59 -31.40
CA ASN A 233 14.92 -14.77 -31.41
C ASN A 233 13.41 -14.53 -31.15
N ALA A 234 12.96 -13.27 -31.06
CA ALA A 234 11.54 -12.92 -31.08
C ALA A 234 11.15 -12.42 -32.48
N GLU A 235 10.04 -12.91 -33.00
CA GLU A 235 9.50 -12.40 -34.26
C GLU A 235 9.02 -10.95 -34.08
N PRO A 236 9.22 -10.04 -35.07
CA PRO A 236 8.71 -8.67 -34.95
C PRO A 236 7.21 -8.59 -34.68
N GLY A 237 6.41 -9.49 -35.26
CA GLY A 237 4.99 -9.60 -34.99
C GLY A 237 4.67 -9.98 -33.54
N TYR A 238 5.48 -10.83 -32.91
CA TYR A 238 5.34 -11.17 -31.50
C TYR A 238 5.55 -9.95 -30.61
N ILE A 239 6.64 -9.19 -30.85
CA ILE A 239 6.95 -7.97 -30.06
C ILE A 239 5.81 -6.96 -30.16
N HIS A 240 5.18 -6.83 -31.32
CA HIS A 240 4.04 -5.95 -31.53
C HIS A 240 2.78 -6.45 -30.79
N ASP A 241 2.49 -7.77 -30.86
CA ASP A 241 1.21 -8.31 -30.43
C ASP A 241 1.15 -8.70 -28.95
N VAL A 242 2.29 -9.02 -28.32
CA VAL A 242 2.31 -9.57 -26.96
C VAL A 242 1.75 -8.61 -25.90
N ALA A 243 1.97 -7.31 -26.04
CA ALA A 243 1.42 -6.30 -25.13
C ALA A 243 -0.12 -6.20 -25.30
N TYR A 244 -0.62 -6.30 -26.54
CA TYR A 244 -2.04 -6.36 -26.82
C TYR A 244 -2.69 -7.62 -26.20
N GLU A 245 -2.11 -8.80 -26.44
CA GLU A 245 -2.61 -10.06 -25.86
C GLU A 245 -2.60 -10.01 -24.32
N LEU A 246 -1.56 -9.42 -23.72
CA LEU A 246 -1.49 -9.27 -22.27
C LEU A 246 -2.61 -8.34 -21.77
N SER A 247 -2.90 -7.26 -22.50
CA SER A 247 -3.99 -6.35 -22.17
C SER A 247 -5.35 -7.06 -22.15
N GLU A 248 -5.62 -7.89 -23.16
CA GLU A 248 -6.86 -8.69 -23.22
C GLU A 248 -6.94 -9.73 -22.10
N VAL A 249 -5.83 -10.39 -21.77
CA VAL A 249 -5.77 -11.42 -20.72
C VAL A 249 -5.95 -10.83 -19.31
N VAL A 250 -5.33 -9.70 -19.04
CA VAL A 250 -5.34 -9.05 -17.71
C VAL A 250 -6.56 -8.15 -17.51
N GLY A 251 -7.11 -7.58 -18.58
CA GLY A 251 -8.16 -6.57 -18.53
C GLY A 251 -7.66 -5.18 -18.13
N GLU A 252 -6.38 -4.91 -18.38
CA GLU A 252 -5.70 -3.63 -18.14
C GLU A 252 -4.84 -3.28 -19.36
N PRO A 253 -4.66 -2.00 -19.72
CA PRO A 253 -3.84 -1.62 -20.86
C PRO A 253 -2.36 -1.87 -20.59
N PHE A 254 -1.65 -2.51 -21.52
CA PHE A 254 -0.21 -2.63 -21.51
C PHE A 254 0.40 -2.13 -22.82
N TYR A 255 1.58 -1.54 -22.71
CA TYR A 255 2.29 -0.91 -23.82
C TYR A 255 3.72 -1.42 -23.89
N THR A 256 4.21 -1.67 -25.08
CA THR A 256 5.63 -1.99 -25.31
C THR A 256 6.48 -0.76 -25.02
N ALA A 257 7.56 -0.92 -24.26
CA ALA A 257 8.50 0.15 -23.95
C ALA A 257 9.13 0.75 -25.24
N GLU A 258 9.33 2.05 -25.26
CA GLU A 258 10.01 2.75 -26.36
C GLU A 258 11.43 2.24 -26.56
N ASN A 259 12.15 1.98 -25.45
CA ASN A 259 13.49 1.40 -25.46
C ASN A 259 13.50 0.10 -24.65
N LEU A 260 13.50 -1.04 -25.34
CA LEU A 260 13.48 -2.35 -24.71
C LEU A 260 14.78 -2.68 -23.94
N ILE A 261 15.92 -2.08 -24.31
CA ILE A 261 17.20 -2.28 -23.62
C ILE A 261 17.13 -1.60 -22.24
N ASP A 262 16.68 -0.34 -22.20
CA ASP A 262 16.44 0.40 -20.97
C ASP A 262 15.44 -0.34 -20.06
N ALA A 263 14.29 -0.71 -20.60
CA ALA A 263 13.21 -1.38 -19.86
C ALA A 263 13.58 -2.81 -19.36
N THR A 264 14.70 -3.39 -19.86
CA THR A 264 15.22 -4.69 -19.40
C THR A 264 16.22 -4.53 -18.26
N ASN A 265 17.04 -3.48 -18.28
CA ASN A 265 18.05 -3.29 -17.24
C ASN A 265 17.61 -2.35 -16.11
N ASN A 266 16.68 -1.44 -16.36
CA ASN A 266 16.24 -0.44 -15.40
C ASN A 266 14.94 -0.88 -14.71
N THR A 267 14.95 -0.85 -13.39
CA THR A 267 13.83 -1.29 -12.52
C THR A 267 13.29 -0.16 -11.66
N ASP A 268 13.54 1.10 -12.04
CA ASP A 268 13.18 2.33 -11.32
C ASP A 268 11.67 2.45 -11.04
N ILE A 269 10.83 1.96 -11.95
CA ILE A 269 9.38 1.92 -11.76
C ILE A 269 8.95 1.25 -10.44
N PHE A 270 9.67 0.23 -10.00
CA PHE A 270 9.36 -0.43 -8.73
C PHE A 270 9.77 0.41 -7.53
N ALA A 271 10.82 1.23 -7.65
CA ALA A 271 11.19 2.23 -6.64
C ALA A 271 10.14 3.35 -6.56
N ASP A 272 9.59 3.79 -7.69
CA ASP A 272 8.50 4.78 -7.72
C ASP A 272 7.26 4.28 -6.98
N ILE A 273 6.81 3.04 -7.28
CA ILE A 273 5.68 2.43 -6.57
C ILE A 273 5.98 2.32 -5.08
N SER A 274 7.15 1.79 -4.72
CA SER A 274 7.58 1.63 -3.33
C SER A 274 7.65 2.96 -2.58
N SER A 275 8.19 4.02 -3.21
CA SER A 275 8.23 5.37 -2.67
C SER A 275 6.83 5.94 -2.42
N GLY A 276 5.89 5.70 -3.34
CA GLY A 276 4.48 6.06 -3.16
C GLY A 276 3.85 5.40 -1.93
N LEU A 277 4.13 4.11 -1.72
CA LEU A 277 3.69 3.34 -0.56
C LEU A 277 4.34 3.87 0.73
N LYS A 278 5.65 4.11 0.73
CA LYS A 278 6.39 4.67 1.88
C LYS A 278 5.83 6.03 2.31
N VAL A 279 5.66 6.97 1.38
CA VAL A 279 5.14 8.31 1.73
C VAL A 279 3.71 8.22 2.25
N THR A 280 2.91 7.28 1.76
CA THR A 280 1.57 7.02 2.30
C THR A 280 1.66 6.45 3.71
N ALA A 281 2.57 5.52 3.98
CA ALA A 281 2.82 4.98 5.31
C ALA A 281 3.22 6.06 6.33
N LEU A 282 4.02 7.05 5.94
CA LEU A 282 4.38 8.20 6.82
C LEU A 282 3.13 9.01 7.23
N VAL A 283 2.18 9.21 6.32
CA VAL A 283 0.91 9.89 6.65
C VAL A 283 0.08 9.06 7.62
N LEU A 284 0.01 7.75 7.43
CA LEU A 284 -0.73 6.85 8.31
C LEU A 284 -0.10 6.75 9.70
N ILE A 285 1.24 6.77 9.81
CA ILE A 285 1.96 6.81 11.10
C ILE A 285 1.58 8.06 11.88
N LYS A 286 1.62 9.23 11.24
CA LYS A 286 1.26 10.50 11.88
C LYS A 286 -0.17 10.44 12.42
N MET A 287 -1.11 10.01 11.62
CA MET A 287 -2.51 9.84 12.02
C MET A 287 -2.65 8.87 13.20
N ALA A 288 -2.07 7.69 13.12
CA ALA A 288 -2.15 6.69 14.19
C ALA A 288 -1.52 7.17 15.52
N ASN A 289 -0.42 7.92 15.43
CA ASN A 289 0.22 8.53 16.62
C ASN A 289 -0.69 9.57 17.27
N ASP A 290 -1.35 10.41 16.51
CA ASP A 290 -2.29 11.40 17.04
C ASP A 290 -3.47 10.72 17.73
N PHE A 291 -4.04 9.68 17.12
CA PHE A 291 -5.12 8.89 17.76
C PHE A 291 -4.69 8.27 19.09
N ARG A 292 -3.45 7.75 19.15
CA ARG A 292 -2.88 7.21 20.41
C ARG A 292 -2.70 8.29 21.48
N LEU A 293 -2.24 9.48 21.08
CA LEU A 293 -2.07 10.62 21.99
C LEU A 293 -3.42 11.13 22.48
N MET A 294 -4.39 11.38 21.60
CA MET A 294 -5.72 11.86 21.96
C MET A 294 -6.49 10.87 22.84
N ALA A 295 -6.23 9.57 22.71
CA ALA A 295 -6.84 8.52 23.53
C ALA A 295 -6.05 8.19 24.79
N SER A 296 -4.92 8.87 25.06
CA SER A 296 -4.06 8.57 26.20
C SER A 296 -4.76 8.79 27.53
N GLY A 297 -4.49 7.92 28.50
CA GLY A 297 -5.05 7.97 29.84
C GLY A 297 -5.95 6.76 30.15
N PRO A 298 -7.27 6.90 30.26
CA PRO A 298 -8.10 8.10 30.01
C PRO A 298 -8.10 9.15 31.14
N ARG A 299 -7.73 8.79 32.36
CA ARG A 299 -7.83 9.71 33.51
C ARG A 299 -6.58 10.59 33.72
N CYS A 300 -5.42 10.09 33.36
CA CYS A 300 -4.11 10.74 33.55
C CYS A 300 -3.43 11.11 32.23
N GLY A 301 -4.21 11.33 31.17
CA GLY A 301 -3.72 11.73 29.87
C GLY A 301 -4.68 12.69 29.16
N ILE A 302 -4.59 12.78 27.85
CA ILE A 302 -5.42 13.71 27.05
C ILE A 302 -6.89 13.29 27.10
N GLY A 303 -7.21 12.03 26.78
CA GLY A 303 -8.52 11.43 26.96
C GLY A 303 -9.64 11.99 26.09
N GLU A 304 -9.34 12.69 24.99
CA GLU A 304 -10.32 13.28 24.07
C GLU A 304 -11.04 12.25 23.21
N LEU A 305 -10.35 11.14 22.88
CA LEU A 305 -10.90 10.03 22.10
C LEU A 305 -11.09 8.79 22.98
N LYS A 306 -12.19 8.07 22.74
CA LYS A 306 -12.49 6.76 23.30
C LYS A 306 -12.34 5.71 22.20
N LEU A 307 -11.24 4.97 22.23
CA LEU A 307 -11.00 3.90 21.27
C LEU A 307 -11.74 2.64 21.70
N PRO A 308 -12.30 1.87 20.74
CA PRO A 308 -13.01 0.64 21.07
C PRO A 308 -12.05 -0.40 21.68
N ALA A 309 -12.48 -1.03 22.78
CA ALA A 309 -11.74 -2.09 23.45
C ALA A 309 -11.75 -3.36 22.61
N ARG A 310 -10.61 -3.81 22.10
CA ARG A 310 -10.49 -4.99 21.23
C ARG A 310 -9.91 -6.21 21.94
N GLN A 311 -9.14 -6.00 22.99
CA GLN A 311 -8.55 -7.06 23.81
C GLN A 311 -8.12 -6.52 25.17
N PRO A 312 -7.91 -7.39 26.21
CA PRO A 312 -7.28 -6.98 27.45
C PRO A 312 -5.89 -6.39 27.19
N GLY A 313 -5.58 -5.26 27.84
CA GLY A 313 -4.36 -4.51 27.58
C GLY A 313 -3.17 -4.92 28.48
N SER A 314 -3.41 -5.79 29.49
CA SER A 314 -2.37 -6.19 30.45
C SER A 314 -2.68 -7.55 31.06
N SER A 315 -1.63 -8.33 31.29
CA SER A 315 -1.71 -9.59 32.02
C SER A 315 -1.78 -9.42 33.55
N ILE A 316 -1.44 -8.23 34.07
CA ILE A 316 -1.33 -7.95 35.51
C ILE A 316 -2.17 -6.76 35.98
N MET A 317 -2.74 -5.95 35.07
CA MET A 317 -3.55 -4.78 35.38
C MET A 317 -4.99 -4.97 34.87
N PRO A 318 -5.93 -5.45 35.71
CA PRO A 318 -7.33 -5.62 35.30
C PRO A 318 -7.93 -4.30 34.80
N GLY A 319 -8.68 -4.36 33.70
CA GLY A 319 -9.39 -3.20 33.14
C GLY A 319 -8.53 -2.27 32.27
N LYS A 320 -7.22 -2.52 32.11
CA LYS A 320 -6.37 -1.74 31.18
C LYS A 320 -6.70 -2.12 29.74
N VAL A 321 -6.91 -1.11 28.91
CA VAL A 321 -7.09 -1.25 27.45
C VAL A 321 -6.01 -0.41 26.74
N ASN A 322 -5.32 -1.01 25.77
CA ASN A 322 -4.30 -0.34 24.99
C ASN A 322 -4.82 -0.01 23.58
N PRO A 323 -4.26 1.01 22.88
CA PRO A 323 -4.62 1.40 21.53
C PRO A 323 -4.03 0.46 20.46
N VAL A 324 -4.21 -0.87 20.62
CA VAL A 324 -3.51 -1.91 19.84
C VAL A 324 -3.72 -1.83 18.34
N ILE A 325 -4.88 -1.30 17.90
CA ILE A 325 -5.20 -1.16 16.47
C ILE A 325 -4.38 -0.02 15.84
N ALA A 326 -4.20 1.10 16.54
CA ALA A 326 -3.31 2.16 16.07
C ALA A 326 -1.83 1.73 16.13
N GLU A 327 -1.46 0.93 17.14
CA GLU A 327 -0.11 0.39 17.27
C GLU A 327 0.23 -0.57 16.12
N VAL A 328 -0.67 -1.48 15.75
CA VAL A 328 -0.41 -2.40 14.62
C VAL A 328 -0.34 -1.68 13.29
N LEU A 329 -1.12 -0.60 13.08
CA LEU A 329 -0.98 0.22 11.88
C LEU A 329 0.42 0.85 11.81
N ASN A 330 0.95 1.36 12.93
CA ASN A 330 2.32 1.86 12.98
C ASN A 330 3.35 0.79 12.63
N GLN A 331 3.22 -0.43 13.17
CA GLN A 331 4.15 -1.53 12.88
C GLN A 331 4.09 -1.95 11.41
N VAL A 332 2.91 -2.03 10.82
CA VAL A 332 2.72 -2.24 9.37
C VAL A 332 3.48 -1.18 8.57
N CYS A 333 3.30 0.09 8.93
CA CYS A 333 3.96 1.20 8.24
C CYS A 333 5.49 1.18 8.42
N TYR A 334 6.01 0.79 9.59
CA TYR A 334 7.46 0.63 9.81
C TYR A 334 8.02 -0.48 8.93
N GLN A 335 7.31 -1.59 8.79
CA GLN A 335 7.72 -2.69 7.91
C GLN A 335 7.76 -2.24 6.45
N VAL A 336 6.78 -1.47 5.99
CA VAL A 336 6.74 -0.91 4.63
C VAL A 336 7.95 0.00 4.36
N ILE A 337 8.32 0.83 5.33
CA ILE A 337 9.50 1.72 5.23
C ILE A 337 10.80 0.90 5.17
N GLY A 338 10.92 -0.14 5.99
CA GLY A 338 12.08 -1.04 5.97
C GLY A 338 12.21 -1.80 4.64
N ASN A 339 11.11 -2.30 4.11
CA ASN A 339 11.07 -2.98 2.82
C ASN A 339 11.39 -2.03 1.65
N ASP A 340 10.99 -0.76 1.73
CA ASP A 340 11.33 0.27 0.72
C ASP A 340 12.85 0.46 0.61
N LEU A 341 13.56 0.43 1.72
CA LEU A 341 15.05 0.47 1.68
C LEU A 341 15.62 -0.74 0.94
N THR A 342 15.08 -1.94 1.19
CA THR A 342 15.50 -3.14 0.47
C THR A 342 15.23 -3.03 -1.03
N ILE A 343 14.05 -2.52 -1.42
CA ILE A 343 13.70 -2.30 -2.82
C ILE A 343 14.65 -1.27 -3.45
N THR A 344 14.94 -0.17 -2.77
CA THR A 344 15.89 0.86 -3.23
C THR A 344 17.26 0.26 -3.52
N LEU A 345 17.80 -0.55 -2.60
CA LEU A 345 19.11 -1.23 -2.78
C LEU A 345 19.06 -2.24 -3.93
N ALA A 346 17.95 -2.95 -4.13
CA ALA A 346 17.79 -3.88 -5.23
C ALA A 346 17.75 -3.17 -6.59
N VAL A 347 17.03 -2.03 -6.67
CA VAL A 347 16.95 -1.21 -7.90
C VAL A 347 18.30 -0.61 -8.26
N GLU A 348 19.07 -0.12 -7.28
CA GLU A 348 20.41 0.46 -7.49
C GLU A 348 21.40 -0.54 -8.08
N ASN A 349 21.24 -1.84 -7.81
CA ASN A 349 22.23 -2.87 -8.13
C ASN A 349 22.11 -3.47 -9.55
N GLY A 350 21.41 -2.82 -10.48
CA GLY A 350 21.46 -3.18 -11.89
C GLY A 350 22.86 -3.01 -12.47
N GLN A 351 23.30 -3.94 -13.32
CA GLN A 351 24.60 -3.90 -13.97
C GLN A 351 24.44 -4.23 -15.45
N PHE A 352 24.99 -3.38 -16.32
CA PHE A 352 24.89 -3.50 -17.77
C PHE A 352 23.43 -3.64 -18.23
N GLU A 353 23.07 -4.74 -18.88
CA GLU A 353 21.79 -4.93 -19.56
C GLU A 353 20.74 -5.65 -18.70
N LEU A 354 20.99 -5.88 -17.38
CA LEU A 354 20.04 -6.57 -16.50
C LEU A 354 20.17 -6.15 -15.03
N ASN A 355 19.03 -6.09 -14.33
CA ASN A 355 19.00 -6.09 -12.89
C ASN A 355 18.65 -7.50 -12.37
N VAL A 356 19.59 -8.15 -11.71
CA VAL A 356 19.41 -9.54 -11.22
C VAL A 356 18.77 -9.62 -9.82
N MET A 357 18.47 -8.48 -9.17
CA MET A 357 17.92 -8.42 -7.81
C MET A 357 16.38 -8.36 -7.76
N GLU A 358 15.73 -8.58 -8.87
CA GLU A 358 14.26 -8.55 -8.99
C GLU A 358 13.52 -9.50 -8.03
N PRO A 359 13.98 -10.73 -7.68
CA PRO A 359 13.27 -11.59 -6.75
C PRO A 359 13.06 -10.95 -5.36
N VAL A 360 14.10 -10.39 -4.75
CA VAL A 360 13.98 -9.73 -3.44
C VAL A 360 13.17 -8.43 -3.52
N LEU A 361 13.26 -7.73 -4.65
CA LEU A 361 12.43 -6.56 -4.96
C LEU A 361 10.95 -6.94 -5.00
N ALA A 362 10.58 -7.94 -5.79
CA ALA A 362 9.21 -8.43 -5.93
C ALA A 362 8.62 -8.88 -4.58
N TYR A 363 9.37 -9.69 -3.82
CA TYR A 363 8.98 -10.15 -2.50
C TYR A 363 8.60 -9.01 -1.56
N ASN A 364 9.43 -7.97 -1.48
CA ASN A 364 9.17 -6.84 -0.59
C ASN A 364 8.03 -5.94 -1.11
N LEU A 365 7.92 -5.73 -2.42
CA LEU A 365 6.86 -4.93 -3.03
C LEU A 365 5.47 -5.54 -2.79
N PHE A 366 5.32 -6.84 -3.03
CA PHE A 366 4.03 -7.53 -2.83
C PHE A 366 3.63 -7.56 -1.36
N ASN A 367 4.59 -7.77 -0.45
CA ASN A 367 4.36 -7.69 0.98
C ASN A 367 3.90 -6.28 1.38
N ASN A 368 4.51 -5.21 0.87
CA ASN A 368 4.11 -3.83 1.17
C ASN A 368 2.67 -3.54 0.76
N LEU A 369 2.28 -3.94 -0.46
CA LEU A 369 0.89 -3.79 -0.95
C LEU A 369 -0.11 -4.54 -0.07
N CYS A 370 0.22 -5.79 0.30
CA CYS A 370 -0.62 -6.62 1.15
C CYS A 370 -0.73 -6.06 2.58
N TYR A 371 0.40 -5.70 3.20
CA TYR A 371 0.42 -5.22 4.58
C TYR A 371 -0.33 -3.91 4.74
N LEU A 372 -0.13 -2.94 3.84
CA LEU A 372 -0.86 -1.67 3.87
C LEU A 372 -2.36 -1.89 3.70
N LYS A 373 -2.78 -2.68 2.71
CA LYS A 373 -4.20 -3.01 2.52
C LYS A 373 -4.83 -3.58 3.80
N ASN A 374 -4.18 -4.58 4.40
CA ASN A 374 -4.70 -5.25 5.58
C ASN A 374 -4.66 -4.35 6.81
N GLY A 375 -3.59 -3.57 7.01
CA GLY A 375 -3.45 -2.61 8.11
C GLY A 375 -4.49 -1.51 8.06
N VAL A 376 -4.75 -0.96 6.87
CA VAL A 376 -5.77 0.08 6.66
C VAL A 376 -7.18 -0.47 6.93
N ASN A 377 -7.53 -1.62 6.37
CA ASN A 377 -8.82 -2.24 6.64
C ASN A 377 -9.01 -2.55 8.14
N THR A 378 -7.97 -3.09 8.80
CA THR A 378 -8.01 -3.33 10.25
C THR A 378 -8.25 -2.04 11.02
N PHE A 379 -7.58 -0.94 10.65
CA PHE A 379 -7.78 0.36 11.30
C PHE A 379 -9.21 0.87 11.12
N VAL A 380 -9.76 0.80 9.92
CA VAL A 380 -11.16 1.20 9.66
C VAL A 380 -12.13 0.34 10.45
N ASP A 381 -12.05 -0.99 10.31
CA ASP A 381 -13.02 -1.92 10.87
C ASP A 381 -12.97 -2.05 12.38
N LYS A 382 -11.78 -1.90 12.97
CA LYS A 382 -11.56 -2.19 14.39
C LYS A 382 -11.32 -0.94 15.24
N LEU A 383 -11.15 0.23 14.63
CA LEU A 383 -10.96 1.46 15.37
C LEU A 383 -11.90 2.57 14.90
N LEU A 384 -11.86 2.95 13.61
CA LEU A 384 -12.46 4.19 13.15
C LEU A 384 -13.99 4.17 13.15
N ILE A 385 -14.61 3.04 12.74
CA ILE A 385 -16.08 2.90 12.70
C ILE A 385 -16.68 3.10 14.09
N ASP A 386 -16.09 2.46 15.12
CA ASP A 386 -16.58 2.50 16.50
C ASP A 386 -15.87 3.57 17.34
N LEU A 387 -15.24 4.55 16.72
CA LEU A 387 -14.57 5.65 17.42
C LEU A 387 -15.61 6.55 18.10
N GLU A 388 -15.41 6.80 19.38
CA GLU A 388 -16.20 7.74 20.17
C GLU A 388 -15.34 8.91 20.65
N VAL A 389 -16.01 10.01 21.02
CA VAL A 389 -15.38 11.24 21.54
C VAL A 389 -15.83 11.49 22.97
N ASP A 390 -14.91 11.84 23.83
CA ASP A 390 -15.23 12.42 25.14
C ASP A 390 -15.40 13.94 25.02
N ARG A 391 -16.67 14.36 24.79
CA ARG A 391 -17.01 15.79 24.65
C ARG A 391 -16.70 16.59 25.90
N GLU A 392 -16.95 16.02 27.07
CA GLU A 392 -16.66 16.66 28.36
C GLU A 392 -15.16 16.89 28.54
N GLN A 393 -14.35 15.93 28.12
CA GLN A 393 -12.90 16.05 28.20
C GLN A 393 -12.34 17.08 27.21
N CYS A 394 -12.89 17.13 25.97
CA CYS A 394 -12.55 18.18 25.02
C CYS A 394 -12.86 19.57 25.58
N GLU A 395 -14.06 19.76 26.12
CA GLU A 395 -14.50 21.01 26.73
C GLU A 395 -13.68 21.36 27.99
N TYR A 396 -13.35 20.36 28.81
CA TYR A 396 -12.51 20.54 30.00
C TYR A 396 -11.15 21.15 29.66
N TRP A 397 -10.45 20.61 28.65
CA TRP A 397 -9.16 21.15 28.22
C TRP A 397 -9.30 22.53 27.57
N LEU A 398 -10.30 22.74 26.76
CA LEU A 398 -10.57 24.00 26.10
C LEU A 398 -10.77 25.14 27.13
N ASN A 399 -11.59 24.89 28.16
CA ASN A 399 -11.92 25.91 29.18
C ASN A 399 -10.75 26.20 30.13
N ARG A 400 -9.81 25.30 30.29
CA ARG A 400 -8.61 25.48 31.13
C ARG A 400 -7.43 26.09 30.39
N SER A 401 -7.46 26.07 29.08
CA SER A 401 -6.36 26.63 28.29
C SER A 401 -6.42 28.14 28.20
N VAL A 402 -5.27 28.76 28.31
CA VAL A 402 -5.12 30.21 28.07
C VAL A 402 -5.17 30.54 26.55
N GLY A 403 -5.12 29.55 25.68
CA GLY A 403 -5.11 29.72 24.22
C GLY A 403 -6.35 30.42 23.66
N ILE A 404 -7.50 30.31 24.36
CA ILE A 404 -8.74 30.99 23.95
C ILE A 404 -8.62 32.54 23.99
N VAL A 405 -7.67 33.08 24.74
CA VAL A 405 -7.44 34.52 24.81
C VAL A 405 -7.06 35.11 23.45
N THR A 406 -6.49 34.27 22.57
CA THR A 406 -6.12 34.71 21.20
C THR A 406 -7.32 35.20 20.39
N ALA A 407 -8.48 34.57 20.55
CA ALA A 407 -9.72 35.02 19.90
C ALA A 407 -10.25 36.36 20.44
N LEU A 408 -9.86 36.72 21.65
CA LEU A 408 -10.28 37.94 22.34
C LEU A 408 -9.33 39.15 22.10
N LEU A 409 -8.13 38.90 21.56
CA LEU A 409 -7.15 39.94 21.30
C LEU A 409 -7.71 41.17 20.50
N PRO A 410 -8.48 40.95 19.40
CA PRO A 410 -9.02 42.09 18.65
C PRO A 410 -10.03 42.94 19.44
N HIS A 411 -10.66 42.36 20.46
CA HIS A 411 -11.71 43.03 21.26
C HIS A 411 -11.16 43.72 22.50
N LEU A 412 -10.11 43.17 23.12
CA LEU A 412 -9.58 43.62 24.41
C LEU A 412 -8.22 44.31 24.30
N GLY A 413 -7.53 44.20 23.16
CA GLY A 413 -6.16 44.62 22.99
C GLY A 413 -5.13 43.70 23.63
N TYR A 414 -3.88 43.81 23.21
CA TYR A 414 -2.80 42.88 23.60
C TYR A 414 -2.47 42.94 25.10
N GLU A 415 -2.38 44.15 25.69
CA GLU A 415 -2.00 44.30 27.11
C GLU A 415 -3.05 43.71 28.05
N THR A 416 -4.34 43.95 27.78
CA THR A 416 -5.45 43.39 28.57
C THR A 416 -5.47 41.87 28.43
N ALA A 417 -5.35 41.36 27.22
CA ALA A 417 -5.33 39.92 26.95
C ALA A 417 -4.14 39.23 27.60
N SER A 418 -2.94 39.82 27.58
CA SER A 418 -1.76 39.34 28.29
C SER A 418 -1.93 39.29 29.81
N SER A 419 -2.56 40.32 30.39
CA SER A 419 -2.87 40.39 31.82
C SER A 419 -3.85 39.29 32.24
N LEU A 420 -4.90 39.07 31.41
CA LEU A 420 -5.89 38.00 31.64
C LEU A 420 -5.26 36.61 31.54
N ALA A 421 -4.40 36.36 30.54
CA ALA A 421 -3.69 35.09 30.39
C ALA A 421 -2.78 34.83 31.62
N LYS A 422 -2.04 35.84 32.10
CA LYS A 422 -1.17 35.74 33.30
C LYS A 422 -1.99 35.45 34.57
N GLU A 423 -3.11 36.13 34.74
CA GLU A 423 -3.98 35.93 35.91
C GLU A 423 -4.61 34.51 35.86
N ALA A 424 -5.14 34.08 34.72
CA ALA A 424 -5.66 32.73 34.56
C ALA A 424 -4.60 31.66 34.85
N TYR A 425 -3.39 31.82 34.31
CA TYR A 425 -2.27 30.91 34.57
C TYR A 425 -1.90 30.85 36.08
N THR A 426 -1.85 31.98 36.73
CA THR A 426 -1.41 32.08 38.14
C THR A 426 -2.50 31.54 39.09
N THR A 427 -3.77 31.81 38.80
CA THR A 427 -4.88 31.47 39.69
C THR A 427 -5.55 30.14 39.38
N GLY A 428 -5.30 29.57 38.18
CA GLY A 428 -5.99 28.36 37.64
C GLY A 428 -7.47 28.61 37.29
N ARG A 429 -7.92 29.87 37.26
CA ARG A 429 -9.31 30.24 36.90
C ARG A 429 -9.51 30.26 35.40
N ALA A 430 -10.71 29.97 34.92
CA ALA A 430 -11.06 30.10 33.53
C ALA A 430 -11.04 31.57 33.09
N ILE A 431 -10.49 31.85 31.90
CA ILE A 431 -10.43 33.21 31.33
C ILE A 431 -11.82 33.84 31.23
N ARG A 432 -12.83 33.05 30.86
CA ARG A 432 -14.24 33.47 30.78
C ARG A 432 -14.71 34.10 32.09
N ASP A 433 -14.46 33.44 33.22
CA ASP A 433 -14.92 33.91 34.53
C ASP A 433 -14.24 35.22 34.95
N ILE A 434 -12.94 35.36 34.65
CA ILE A 434 -12.18 36.58 34.91
C ILE A 434 -12.69 37.75 34.06
N ILE A 435 -13.01 37.53 32.83
CA ILE A 435 -13.57 38.56 31.89
C ILE A 435 -14.92 39.05 32.39
N LEU A 436 -15.82 38.14 32.79
CA LEU A 436 -17.14 38.48 33.32
C LEU A 436 -17.05 39.27 34.62
N GLU A 437 -16.20 38.82 35.57
CA GLU A 437 -16.00 39.50 36.83
C GLU A 437 -15.47 40.90 36.66
N LYS A 438 -14.57 41.12 35.69
CA LYS A 438 -14.02 42.45 35.37
C LYS A 438 -14.93 43.31 34.51
N GLY A 439 -16.06 42.76 34.02
CA GLY A 439 -17.01 43.50 33.17
C GLY A 439 -16.43 43.96 31.82
N LEU A 440 -15.42 43.21 31.30
CA LEU A 440 -14.73 43.56 30.05
C LEU A 440 -15.59 43.26 28.82
N LEU A 441 -16.36 42.19 28.87
CA LEU A 441 -17.31 41.76 27.86
C LEU A 441 -18.57 41.21 28.53
N THR A 442 -19.71 41.30 27.88
CA THR A 442 -20.93 40.64 28.31
C THR A 442 -20.89 39.13 28.05
N GLU A 443 -21.74 38.36 28.70
CA GLU A 443 -21.85 36.93 28.48
C GLU A 443 -22.22 36.59 27.03
N ASP A 444 -23.13 37.36 26.41
CA ASP A 444 -23.53 37.16 25.02
C ASP A 444 -22.37 37.46 24.04
N GLU A 445 -21.57 38.52 24.30
CA GLU A 445 -20.37 38.82 23.50
C GLU A 445 -19.35 37.67 23.61
N ILE A 446 -19.08 37.16 24.79
CA ILE A 446 -18.16 36.04 25.00
C ILE A 446 -18.66 34.79 24.29
N ASN A 447 -19.92 34.44 24.46
CA ASN A 447 -20.53 33.27 23.81
C ASN A 447 -20.47 33.37 22.28
N HIS A 448 -20.65 34.54 21.73
CA HIS A 448 -20.53 34.77 20.31
C HIS A 448 -19.10 34.62 19.82
N ILE A 449 -18.13 35.32 20.42
CA ILE A 449 -16.72 35.30 20.04
C ILE A 449 -16.13 33.88 20.18
N LEU A 450 -16.43 33.20 21.28
CA LEU A 450 -15.91 31.87 21.58
C LEU A 450 -16.77 30.72 21.02
N SER A 451 -17.70 31.02 20.12
CA SER A 451 -18.47 29.97 19.45
C SER A 451 -17.59 29.14 18.49
N PRO A 452 -17.89 27.84 18.29
CA PRO A 452 -17.13 26.98 17.37
C PRO A 452 -16.94 27.62 15.99
N LYS A 453 -18.02 28.18 15.46
CA LYS A 453 -18.03 28.82 14.15
C LYS A 453 -17.09 30.01 14.05
N GLU A 454 -16.98 30.84 15.11
CA GLU A 454 -16.14 32.03 15.11
C GLU A 454 -14.67 31.68 15.36
N MET A 455 -14.37 30.75 16.25
CA MET A 455 -13.00 30.40 16.61
C MET A 455 -12.25 29.52 15.60
N THR A 456 -12.95 28.86 14.70
CA THR A 456 -12.35 27.85 13.82
C THR A 456 -12.44 28.17 12.32
N ARG A 457 -12.74 29.44 11.99
CA ARG A 457 -12.75 29.93 10.61
C ARG A 457 -11.75 31.06 10.41
N PRO A 458 -11.29 31.31 9.19
CA PRO A 458 -10.46 32.50 8.88
C PRO A 458 -11.19 33.80 9.20
N GLY A 459 -10.47 34.77 9.76
CA GLY A 459 -10.99 36.08 10.10
C GLY A 459 -10.88 36.40 11.58
N ILE A 460 -11.55 37.50 12.00
CA ILE A 460 -11.61 37.92 13.39
C ILE A 460 -12.89 37.35 14.00
N ALA A 461 -12.74 36.57 15.07
CA ALA A 461 -13.90 36.00 15.80
C ALA A 461 -14.77 37.17 16.35
N GLY A 462 -16.07 37.15 16.08
CA GLY A 462 -16.98 38.20 16.50
C GLY A 462 -16.74 39.57 15.82
N ALA A 463 -16.23 39.62 14.59
CA ALA A 463 -15.91 40.86 13.87
C ALA A 463 -17.09 41.84 13.78
N ASN A 464 -18.33 41.33 13.76
CA ASN A 464 -19.55 42.17 13.78
C ASN A 464 -19.67 43.00 15.05
N LEU A 465 -19.17 42.54 16.21
CA LEU A 465 -19.19 43.29 17.46
C LEU A 465 -18.23 44.50 17.44
N LEU A 466 -17.11 44.40 16.72
CA LEU A 466 -16.17 45.49 16.56
C LEU A 466 -16.77 46.64 15.74
N LYS A 467 -17.56 46.32 14.71
CA LYS A 467 -18.25 47.32 13.87
C LYS A 467 -19.32 48.08 14.64
N GLN A 468 -19.95 47.47 15.64
CA GLN A 468 -20.95 48.11 16.48
C GLN A 468 -20.35 49.06 17.54
N LYS A 469 -19.11 48.79 17.98
CA LYS A 469 -18.37 49.64 18.96
C LYS A 469 -17.59 50.80 18.32
N GLY A 470 -17.48 50.81 17.00
CA GLY A 470 -16.75 51.81 16.23
C GLY A 470 -17.61 52.91 15.57
N ASN A 471 -18.92 52.99 15.91
CA ASN A 471 -19.84 54.06 15.51
C ASN A 471 -20.16 55.00 16.68
#